data_cf66bb5c26d74e851ae8bd836f7c555e
#
_entry.id   cf66bb5c26d74e851ae8bd836f7c555e
#
_cell.length_a   1.000
_cell.length_b   1.000
_cell.length_c   1.000
_cell.angle_alpha   90.00
_cell.angle_beta   90.00
_cell.angle_gamma   90.00
#
_symmetry.space_group_name_H-M   'P 1'
#
loop_
_entity.id
_entity.type
_entity.pdbx_description
1 polymer ?
#
loop_
_entity_poly.entity_id
_entity_poly.type
_entity_poly.pdbx_seq_one_letter_code
_entity_poly.pdbx_strand_id
1 'polypeptide(L)'
;MNILVLSDLHIGKGDRFDTFGWNEDEFISLLERIRLFMNVEKIILNGDVFELMKYKKEEVYQAYPKIRQYFNKDFFVYLKGNHDIINNEGSLIYQIKNSSGKLIHIEHGHNADLLNGTKIGRLLGSIGFRFLKLLTKNEKMLEIYYKIVEFDDHINRIPRKYDSVKYLHYALKLLRQSDLVVFGHTHKIEAHKTYYLNSKKKYLNCGSCSLGRFQAVVIDTETLKYETIKLNKKSKIASFINELEGDVRIRNNYTIINEKSETLLN
;
A
#
# COMPACT_ATOMS: atom_id res chain seq x y z
N MET A 1 -17.03 11.64 3.98
CA MET A 1 -16.00 11.59 2.93
C MET A 1 -15.43 10.18 2.85
N ASN A 2 -15.42 9.58 1.66
CA ASN A 2 -14.74 8.31 1.44
C ASN A 2 -13.33 8.55 0.94
N ILE A 3 -12.34 7.86 1.53
CA ILE A 3 -10.96 7.87 1.09
C ILE A 3 -10.53 6.46 0.69
N LEU A 4 -9.72 6.35 -0.37
CA LEU A 4 -9.05 5.12 -0.77
C LEU A 4 -7.58 5.21 -0.35
N VAL A 5 -7.08 4.21 0.38
CA VAL A 5 -5.67 4.13 0.80
C VAL A 5 -5.03 2.91 0.13
N LEU A 6 -3.95 3.13 -0.60
CA LEU A 6 -3.13 2.09 -1.23
C LEU A 6 -1.64 2.43 -1.08
N SER A 7 -0.78 1.41 -1.10
CA SER A 7 0.66 1.57 -0.92
C SER A 7 1.46 0.52 -1.69
N ASP A 8 2.77 0.61 -1.61
CA ASP A 8 3.69 -0.42 -2.07
C ASP A 8 3.47 -0.79 -3.55
N LEU A 9 3.44 0.25 -4.41
CA LEU A 9 3.32 0.09 -5.85
C LEU A 9 4.66 -0.28 -6.46
N HIS A 10 5.76 0.25 -5.91
CA HIS A 10 7.13 0.03 -6.36
C HIS A 10 7.31 0.26 -7.85
N ILE A 11 6.75 1.37 -8.36
CA ILE A 11 6.84 1.75 -9.77
C ILE A 11 8.31 2.00 -10.13
N GLY A 12 8.85 1.14 -10.99
CA GLY A 12 10.23 1.22 -11.45
C GLY A 12 10.36 1.96 -12.77
N LYS A 13 11.15 1.44 -13.72
CA LYS A 13 11.37 2.05 -15.02
C LYS A 13 10.93 1.19 -16.21
N GLY A 14 10.06 0.21 -15.99
CA GLY A 14 9.55 -0.68 -17.04
C GLY A 14 10.57 -1.73 -17.53
N ASP A 15 11.73 -1.86 -16.86
CA ASP A 15 12.70 -2.90 -17.18
C ASP A 15 12.40 -4.22 -16.45
N ARG A 16 13.21 -5.25 -16.72
CA ARG A 16 13.09 -6.57 -16.11
C ARG A 16 13.17 -6.61 -14.58
N PHE A 17 13.58 -5.53 -13.92
CA PHE A 17 13.66 -5.42 -12.45
C PHE A 17 12.48 -4.63 -11.87
N ASP A 18 11.58 -4.14 -12.73
CA ASP A 18 10.39 -3.43 -12.31
C ASP A 18 9.38 -4.39 -11.70
N THR A 19 8.95 -4.10 -10.50
CA THR A 19 8.00 -4.93 -9.75
C THR A 19 6.58 -4.38 -9.73
N PHE A 20 6.29 -3.29 -10.45
CA PHE A 20 4.95 -2.74 -10.51
C PHE A 20 3.95 -3.71 -11.16
N GLY A 21 4.33 -4.29 -12.30
CA GLY A 21 3.57 -5.36 -12.95
C GLY A 21 2.23 -4.93 -13.56
N TRP A 22 2.00 -3.62 -13.74
CA TRP A 22 0.81 -3.05 -14.34
C TRP A 22 1.13 -2.28 -15.63
N ASN A 23 0.16 -2.26 -16.55
CA ASN A 23 0.11 -1.25 -17.59
C ASN A 23 -0.50 0.04 -17.02
N GLU A 24 -0.03 1.20 -17.48
CA GLU A 24 -0.50 2.51 -16.98
C GLU A 24 -2.01 2.69 -17.16
N ASP A 25 -2.52 2.42 -18.36
CA ASP A 25 -3.94 2.64 -18.70
C ASP A 25 -4.84 1.68 -17.89
N GLU A 26 -4.42 0.42 -17.72
CA GLU A 26 -5.14 -0.57 -16.91
C GLU A 26 -5.22 -0.11 -15.45
N PHE A 27 -4.10 0.34 -14.87
CA PHE A 27 -4.05 0.77 -13.48
C PHE A 27 -4.86 2.03 -13.23
N ILE A 28 -4.73 3.03 -14.11
CA ILE A 28 -5.50 4.28 -14.06
C ILE A 28 -7.00 4.00 -14.19
N SER A 29 -7.38 3.16 -15.17
CA SER A 29 -8.78 2.77 -15.38
C SER A 29 -9.38 2.09 -14.14
N LEU A 30 -8.63 1.17 -13.53
CA LEU A 30 -9.07 0.50 -12.30
C LEU A 30 -9.28 1.50 -11.16
N LEU A 31 -8.33 2.42 -10.94
CA LEU A 31 -8.44 3.43 -9.88
C LEU A 31 -9.64 4.37 -10.11
N GLU A 32 -9.85 4.85 -11.34
CA GLU A 32 -10.99 5.72 -11.66
C GLU A 32 -12.34 5.01 -11.45
N ARG A 33 -12.45 3.74 -11.83
CA ARG A 33 -13.67 2.97 -11.61
C ARG A 33 -13.97 2.76 -10.14
N ILE A 34 -12.96 2.40 -9.33
CA ILE A 34 -13.11 2.28 -7.87
C ILE A 34 -13.51 3.64 -7.29
N ARG A 35 -12.84 4.72 -7.72
CA ARG A 35 -13.12 6.07 -7.25
C ARG A 35 -14.57 6.47 -7.47
N LEU A 36 -15.08 6.24 -8.68
CA LEU A 36 -16.46 6.58 -9.04
C LEU A 36 -17.47 5.67 -8.35
N PHE A 37 -17.26 4.35 -8.37
CA PHE A 37 -18.20 3.37 -7.81
C PHE A 37 -18.35 3.49 -6.29
N MET A 38 -17.25 3.74 -5.58
CA MET A 38 -17.25 3.85 -4.12
C MET A 38 -17.34 5.29 -3.63
N ASN A 39 -17.63 6.26 -4.52
CA ASN A 39 -17.70 7.69 -4.22
C ASN A 39 -16.47 8.18 -3.42
N VAL A 40 -15.27 7.80 -3.89
CA VAL A 40 -14.00 8.17 -3.25
C VAL A 40 -13.67 9.62 -3.61
N GLU A 41 -13.50 10.46 -2.61
CA GLU A 41 -13.18 11.88 -2.76
C GLU A 41 -11.67 12.12 -2.74
N LYS A 42 -10.90 11.29 -2.00
CA LYS A 42 -9.44 11.37 -1.95
C LYS A 42 -8.80 10.00 -2.05
N ILE A 43 -7.67 9.92 -2.75
CA ILE A 43 -6.83 8.74 -2.86
C ILE A 43 -5.51 9.03 -2.14
N ILE A 44 -5.18 8.22 -1.13
CA ILE A 44 -3.96 8.34 -0.35
C ILE A 44 -2.95 7.31 -0.88
N LEU A 45 -1.89 7.80 -1.51
CA LEU A 45 -0.74 6.99 -1.89
C LEU A 45 0.17 6.86 -0.67
N ASN A 46 0.02 5.77 0.08
CA ASN A 46 0.58 5.61 1.42
C ASN A 46 2.01 5.03 1.40
N GLY A 47 2.90 5.64 0.63
CA GLY A 47 4.33 5.32 0.58
C GLY A 47 4.71 4.15 -0.34
N ASP A 48 6.00 4.09 -0.64
CA ASP A 48 6.62 3.14 -1.56
C ASP A 48 5.90 3.11 -2.92
N VAL A 49 5.53 4.31 -3.40
CA VAL A 49 4.89 4.49 -4.71
C VAL A 49 5.92 4.30 -5.81
N PHE A 50 7.08 4.92 -5.67
CA PHE A 50 8.18 4.86 -6.63
C PHE A 50 9.39 4.12 -6.06
N GLU A 51 10.01 3.26 -6.88
CA GLU A 51 11.17 2.45 -6.51
C GLU A 51 12.48 3.25 -6.65
N LEU A 52 12.66 4.29 -5.84
CA LEU A 52 13.81 5.20 -5.92
C LEU A 52 15.08 4.65 -5.23
N MET A 53 14.99 3.50 -4.56
CA MET A 53 16.20 2.79 -4.10
C MET A 53 16.97 2.16 -5.26
N LYS A 54 16.26 1.71 -6.32
CA LYS A 54 16.84 1.01 -7.47
C LYS A 54 17.08 1.92 -8.67
N TYR A 55 16.26 2.98 -8.82
CA TYR A 55 16.22 3.82 -10.01
C TYR A 55 16.34 5.31 -9.67
N LYS A 56 16.75 6.10 -10.65
CA LYS A 56 16.65 7.55 -10.56
C LYS A 56 15.21 7.99 -10.81
N LYS A 57 14.79 9.06 -10.16
CA LYS A 57 13.44 9.63 -10.28
C LYS A 57 13.05 9.92 -11.74
N GLU A 58 14.00 10.48 -12.50
CA GLU A 58 13.82 10.85 -13.90
C GLU A 58 13.55 9.61 -14.77
N GLU A 59 14.26 8.49 -14.52
CA GLU A 59 14.06 7.23 -15.25
C GLU A 59 12.65 6.68 -15.03
N VAL A 60 12.18 6.71 -13.77
CA VAL A 60 10.83 6.24 -13.39
C VAL A 60 9.75 7.10 -14.03
N TYR A 61 9.90 8.41 -13.98
CA TYR A 61 8.93 9.36 -14.52
C TYR A 61 8.85 9.33 -16.04
N GLN A 62 9.95 9.03 -16.73
CA GLN A 62 9.97 8.82 -18.18
C GLN A 62 9.32 7.50 -18.59
N ALA A 63 9.43 6.46 -17.77
CA ALA A 63 8.85 5.15 -18.06
C ALA A 63 7.33 5.12 -17.86
N TYR A 64 6.80 5.91 -16.91
CA TYR A 64 5.37 5.94 -16.55
C TYR A 64 4.79 7.38 -16.55
N PRO A 65 4.78 8.07 -17.70
CA PRO A 65 4.38 9.48 -17.78
C PRO A 65 2.88 9.69 -17.51
N LYS A 66 2.01 8.75 -17.92
CA LYS A 66 0.56 8.84 -17.69
C LYS A 66 0.22 8.69 -16.21
N ILE A 67 0.83 7.73 -15.51
CA ILE A 67 0.65 7.56 -14.05
C ILE A 67 1.13 8.80 -13.32
N ARG A 68 2.30 9.34 -13.70
CA ARG A 68 2.80 10.59 -13.09
C ARG A 68 1.80 11.73 -13.25
N GLN A 69 1.29 11.94 -14.48
CA GLN A 69 0.30 12.97 -14.74
C GLN A 69 -1.00 12.73 -13.95
N TYR A 70 -1.42 11.48 -13.87
CA TYR A 70 -2.62 11.09 -13.16
C TYR A 70 -2.49 11.35 -11.65
N PHE A 71 -1.36 11.01 -11.04
CA PHE A 71 -1.12 11.24 -9.60
C PHE A 71 -0.94 12.71 -9.20
N ASN A 72 -0.79 13.62 -10.16
CA ASN A 72 -0.76 15.07 -9.93
C ASN A 72 -2.17 15.69 -9.80
N LYS A 73 -3.25 14.92 -9.92
CA LYS A 73 -4.61 15.44 -9.72
C LYS A 73 -4.86 15.78 -8.25
N ASP A 74 -5.68 16.78 -7.97
CA ASP A 74 -5.90 17.37 -6.64
C ASP A 74 -6.52 16.41 -5.60
N PHE A 75 -7.12 15.33 -6.04
CA PHE A 75 -7.67 14.32 -5.13
C PHE A 75 -6.63 13.30 -4.64
N PHE A 76 -5.37 13.36 -5.11
CA PHE A 76 -4.30 12.55 -4.56
C PHE A 76 -3.60 13.22 -3.39
N VAL A 77 -3.28 12.42 -2.37
CA VAL A 77 -2.37 12.76 -1.28
C VAL A 77 -1.21 11.79 -1.32
N TYR A 78 0.01 12.31 -1.42
CA TYR A 78 1.22 11.52 -1.50
C TYR A 78 1.91 11.44 -0.14
N LEU A 79 2.12 10.22 0.37
CA LEU A 79 2.93 9.95 1.54
C LEU A 79 4.21 9.22 1.14
N LYS A 80 5.27 9.43 1.89
CA LYS A 80 6.58 8.82 1.63
C LYS A 80 6.73 7.51 2.39
N GLY A 81 7.17 6.48 1.67
CA GLY A 81 7.67 5.25 2.28
C GLY A 81 9.19 5.25 2.39
N ASN A 82 9.79 4.10 2.66
CA ASN A 82 11.24 3.99 2.75
C ASN A 82 11.93 3.93 1.38
N HIS A 83 11.25 3.45 0.31
CA HIS A 83 11.79 3.39 -1.05
C HIS A 83 11.77 4.74 -1.77
N ASP A 84 10.85 5.61 -1.42
CA ASP A 84 10.69 6.93 -2.04
C ASP A 84 10.85 8.11 -1.07
N ILE A 85 11.45 7.86 0.09
CA ILE A 85 11.67 8.89 1.13
C ILE A 85 12.54 10.06 0.65
N ILE A 86 13.39 9.82 -0.33
CA ILE A 86 14.24 10.84 -0.96
C ILE A 86 13.46 11.76 -1.89
N ASN A 87 12.24 11.42 -2.23
CA ASN A 87 11.38 12.29 -3.03
C ASN A 87 11.09 13.58 -2.24
N ASN A 88 11.24 14.73 -2.89
CA ASN A 88 10.93 16.03 -2.28
C ASN A 88 9.42 16.28 -2.17
N GLU A 89 8.60 15.52 -2.90
CA GLU A 89 7.15 15.60 -2.91
C GLU A 89 6.55 14.72 -1.80
N GLY A 90 5.43 15.17 -1.21
CA GLY A 90 4.66 14.40 -0.23
C GLY A 90 5.11 14.57 1.22
N SER A 91 4.28 14.07 2.12
CA SER A 91 4.43 14.12 3.57
C SER A 91 4.81 12.75 4.14
N LEU A 92 5.22 12.66 5.40
CA LEU A 92 5.43 11.40 6.10
C LEU A 92 4.13 10.86 6.72
N ILE A 93 3.23 11.76 7.09
CA ILE A 93 2.01 11.46 7.83
C ILE A 93 0.86 12.27 7.23
N TYR A 94 -0.31 11.69 7.19
CA TYR A 94 -1.57 12.37 6.90
C TYR A 94 -2.58 12.08 8.01
N GLN A 95 -3.21 13.12 8.53
CA GLN A 95 -4.19 13.01 9.59
C GLN A 95 -5.50 13.67 9.18
N ILE A 96 -6.61 13.01 9.52
CA ILE A 96 -7.97 13.52 9.30
C ILE A 96 -8.70 13.49 10.63
N LYS A 97 -9.23 14.62 11.06
CA LYS A 97 -10.15 14.71 12.18
C LYS A 97 -11.57 14.86 11.64
N ASN A 98 -12.46 13.95 11.99
CA ASN A 98 -13.84 13.98 11.52
C ASN A 98 -14.72 14.93 12.35
N SER A 99 -16.00 15.06 11.96
CA SER A 99 -16.96 15.95 12.63
C SER A 99 -17.19 15.58 14.10
N SER A 100 -17.07 14.30 14.48
CA SER A 100 -17.18 13.82 15.86
C SER A 100 -15.88 13.90 16.67
N GLY A 101 -14.82 14.51 16.10
CA GLY A 101 -13.53 14.68 16.76
C GLY A 101 -12.63 13.47 16.72
N LYS A 102 -13.02 12.35 16.07
CA LYS A 102 -12.21 11.16 15.92
C LYS A 102 -11.07 11.39 14.94
N LEU A 103 -9.89 10.87 15.28
CA LEU A 103 -8.66 11.05 14.52
C LEU A 103 -8.29 9.79 13.74
N ILE A 104 -8.11 9.96 12.43
CA ILE A 104 -7.52 8.97 11.52
C ILE A 104 -6.07 9.35 11.30
N HIS A 105 -5.14 8.41 11.53
CA HIS A 105 -3.71 8.57 11.30
C HIS A 105 -3.26 7.61 10.21
N ILE A 106 -2.66 8.15 9.15
CA ILE A 106 -2.19 7.40 7.98
C ILE A 106 -0.70 7.67 7.80
N GLU A 107 0.11 6.63 7.79
CA GLU A 107 1.54 6.66 7.47
C GLU A 107 1.97 5.34 6.85
N HIS A 108 3.14 5.31 6.20
CA HIS A 108 3.61 4.08 5.57
C HIS A 108 3.93 2.96 6.58
N GLY A 109 4.39 3.30 7.78
CA GLY A 109 4.64 2.36 8.85
C GLY A 109 6.07 1.83 8.94
N HIS A 110 6.98 2.21 8.04
CA HIS A 110 8.39 1.79 8.04
C HIS A 110 9.16 2.22 9.30
N ASN A 111 8.66 3.19 10.06
CA ASN A 111 9.24 3.60 11.34
C ASN A 111 9.17 2.52 12.42
N ALA A 112 8.31 1.52 12.28
CA ALA A 112 8.29 0.35 13.16
C ALA A 112 9.51 -0.57 12.94
N ASP A 113 10.22 -0.42 11.81
CA ASP A 113 11.35 -1.26 11.43
C ASP A 113 12.68 -0.53 11.68
N LEU A 114 13.57 -1.14 12.48
CA LEU A 114 14.88 -0.57 12.80
C LEU A 114 15.77 -0.40 11.56
N LEU A 115 15.69 -1.31 10.59
CA LEU A 115 16.48 -1.23 9.36
C LEU A 115 15.90 -0.19 8.41
N ASN A 116 14.63 -0.31 8.05
CA ASN A 116 13.96 0.56 7.08
C ASN A 116 13.62 1.94 7.66
N GLY A 117 13.44 2.04 8.98
CA GLY A 117 13.22 3.29 9.69
C GLY A 117 14.46 4.19 9.82
N THR A 118 15.68 3.66 9.59
CA THR A 118 16.92 4.43 9.74
C THR A 118 17.53 4.86 8.39
N LYS A 119 18.22 6.01 8.37
CA LYS A 119 18.95 6.47 7.17
C LYS A 119 20.03 5.47 6.73
N ILE A 120 20.73 4.87 7.68
CA ILE A 120 21.82 3.91 7.45
C ILE A 120 21.26 2.63 6.83
N GLY A 121 20.21 2.06 7.39
CA GLY A 121 19.59 0.85 6.87
C GLY A 121 19.08 1.01 5.43
N ARG A 122 18.45 2.15 5.13
CA ARG A 122 18.01 2.48 3.76
C ARG A 122 19.18 2.65 2.78
N LEU A 123 20.28 3.29 3.21
CA LEU A 123 21.48 3.44 2.40
C LEU A 123 22.10 2.07 2.08
N LEU A 124 22.24 1.20 3.07
CA LEU A 124 22.76 -0.16 2.88
C LEU A 124 21.86 -0.98 1.96
N GLY A 125 20.55 -0.89 2.10
CA GLY A 125 19.58 -1.52 1.20
C GLY A 125 19.72 -1.03 -0.24
N SER A 126 19.83 0.28 -0.46
CA SER A 126 20.04 0.88 -1.80
C SER A 126 21.35 0.41 -2.45
N ILE A 127 22.44 0.38 -1.70
CA ILE A 127 23.74 -0.11 -2.19
C ILE A 127 23.64 -1.59 -2.55
N GLY A 128 23.04 -2.41 -1.68
CA GLY A 128 22.82 -3.83 -1.90
C GLY A 128 22.02 -4.12 -3.17
N PHE A 129 20.90 -3.42 -3.38
CA PHE A 129 20.08 -3.57 -4.60
C PHE A 129 20.83 -3.15 -5.87
N ARG A 130 21.58 -2.04 -5.83
CA ARG A 130 22.38 -1.61 -6.99
C ARG A 130 23.50 -2.59 -7.32
N PHE A 131 24.15 -3.11 -6.30
CA PHE A 131 25.18 -4.15 -6.46
C PHE A 131 24.58 -5.45 -7.02
N LEU A 132 23.46 -5.92 -6.47
CA LEU A 132 22.76 -7.09 -6.97
C LEU A 132 22.37 -6.93 -8.45
N LYS A 133 21.91 -5.74 -8.84
CA LYS A 133 21.59 -5.41 -10.23
C LYS A 133 22.80 -5.46 -11.17
N LEU A 134 24.00 -5.11 -10.71
CA LEU A 134 25.24 -5.23 -11.47
C LEU A 134 25.63 -6.69 -11.69
N LEU A 135 25.40 -7.57 -10.72
CA LEU A 135 25.69 -9.01 -10.83
C LEU A 135 24.73 -9.73 -11.79
N THR A 136 23.54 -9.19 -12.07
CA THR A 136 22.52 -9.83 -12.91
C THR A 136 22.70 -9.62 -14.42
N LYS A 137 23.93 -9.30 -14.87
CA LYS A 137 24.27 -9.31 -16.32
C LYS A 137 24.13 -10.70 -16.95
N ASN A 138 24.22 -11.77 -16.13
CA ASN A 138 24.03 -13.15 -16.53
C ASN A 138 22.60 -13.62 -16.26
N GLU A 139 21.98 -14.36 -17.19
CA GLU A 139 20.59 -14.85 -17.06
C GLU A 139 20.35 -15.72 -15.80
N LYS A 140 21.32 -16.57 -15.43
CA LYS A 140 21.23 -17.38 -14.19
C LYS A 140 21.17 -16.51 -12.93
N MET A 141 21.95 -15.43 -12.89
CA MET A 141 21.92 -14.50 -11.77
C MET A 141 20.63 -13.68 -11.73
N LEU A 142 20.04 -13.41 -12.90
CA LEU A 142 18.75 -12.78 -13.00
C LEU A 142 17.64 -13.68 -12.46
N GLU A 143 17.66 -14.97 -12.77
CA GLU A 143 16.69 -15.95 -12.23
C GLU A 143 16.79 -16.04 -10.69
N ILE A 144 18.01 -16.04 -10.16
CA ILE A 144 18.26 -15.98 -8.71
C ILE A 144 17.68 -14.69 -8.12
N TYR A 145 17.88 -13.56 -8.78
CA TYR A 145 17.31 -12.28 -8.35
C TYR A 145 15.77 -12.34 -8.25
N TYR A 146 15.09 -12.88 -9.27
CA TYR A 146 13.64 -13.04 -9.23
C TYR A 146 13.19 -13.97 -8.09
N LYS A 147 13.87 -15.08 -7.88
CA LYS A 147 13.58 -15.98 -6.76
C LYS A 147 13.76 -15.30 -5.41
N ILE A 148 14.77 -14.42 -5.26
CA ILE A 148 14.97 -13.63 -4.04
C ILE A 148 13.83 -12.63 -3.85
N VAL A 149 13.42 -11.90 -4.90
CA VAL A 149 12.32 -10.92 -4.85
C VAL A 149 10.99 -11.60 -4.53
N GLU A 150 10.70 -12.73 -5.19
CA GLU A 150 9.49 -13.51 -4.93
C GLU A 150 9.50 -14.10 -3.51
N PHE A 151 10.65 -14.56 -3.04
CA PHE A 151 10.82 -15.09 -1.70
C PHE A 151 10.65 -13.99 -0.64
N ASP A 152 11.23 -12.81 -0.85
CA ASP A 152 11.06 -11.67 0.04
C ASP A 152 9.61 -11.22 0.12
N ASP A 153 8.93 -11.08 -1.04
CA ASP A 153 7.51 -10.77 -1.09
C ASP A 153 6.64 -11.87 -0.43
N HIS A 154 6.98 -13.14 -0.65
CA HIS A 154 6.28 -14.26 0.00
C HIS A 154 6.46 -14.23 1.51
N ILE A 155 7.69 -14.01 1.97
CA ILE A 155 8.01 -13.90 3.41
C ILE A 155 7.28 -12.72 4.05
N ASN A 156 7.24 -11.57 3.40
CA ASN A 156 6.54 -10.41 3.92
C ASN A 156 5.02 -10.62 4.04
N ARG A 157 4.45 -11.52 3.23
CA ARG A 157 3.04 -11.92 3.31
C ARG A 157 2.74 -13.00 4.36
N ILE A 158 3.74 -13.78 4.78
CA ILE A 158 3.57 -14.79 5.83
C ILE A 158 3.60 -14.10 7.19
N PRO A 159 2.61 -14.34 8.09
CA PRO A 159 2.65 -13.82 9.44
C PRO A 159 3.85 -14.40 10.17
N ARG A 160 4.95 -13.68 10.25
CA ARG A 160 6.00 -14.02 11.19
C ARG A 160 5.56 -13.51 12.56
N LYS A 161 5.55 -14.39 13.54
CA LYS A 161 5.16 -14.07 14.92
C LYS A 161 5.85 -12.80 15.46
N TYR A 162 7.09 -12.55 15.03
CA TYR A 162 7.87 -11.40 15.45
C TYR A 162 7.55 -10.12 14.65
N ASP A 163 7.41 -10.21 13.34
CA ASP A 163 7.19 -9.02 12.49
C ASP A 163 5.79 -8.43 12.68
N SER A 164 4.77 -9.29 12.76
CA SER A 164 3.40 -8.84 13.05
C SER A 164 3.33 -8.12 14.41
N VAL A 165 4.08 -8.58 15.40
CA VAL A 165 4.08 -7.98 16.75
C VAL A 165 4.65 -6.58 16.75
N LYS A 166 5.76 -6.30 16.04
CA LYS A 166 6.38 -4.96 16.05
C LYS A 166 5.50 -3.89 15.40
N TYR A 167 4.86 -4.21 14.24
CA TYR A 167 3.95 -3.28 13.57
C TYR A 167 2.68 -3.06 14.38
N LEU A 168 2.11 -4.13 14.93
CA LEU A 168 0.96 -4.04 15.81
C LEU A 168 1.29 -3.23 17.07
N HIS A 169 2.45 -3.45 17.69
CA HIS A 169 2.87 -2.69 18.85
C HIS A 169 3.02 -1.19 18.54
N TYR A 170 3.61 -0.87 17.38
CA TYR A 170 3.73 0.51 16.93
C TYR A 170 2.35 1.14 16.64
N ALA A 171 1.45 0.40 15.98
CA ALA A 171 0.08 0.83 15.76
C ALA A 171 -0.67 1.08 17.08
N LEU A 172 -0.53 0.18 18.08
CA LEU A 172 -1.14 0.35 19.42
C LEU A 172 -0.64 1.61 20.12
N LYS A 173 0.64 1.96 19.95
CA LYS A 173 1.20 3.22 20.48
C LYS A 173 0.51 4.43 19.86
N LEU A 174 0.31 4.45 18.53
CA LEU A 174 -0.37 5.54 17.82
C LEU A 174 -1.88 5.59 18.15
N LEU A 175 -2.53 4.44 18.37
CA LEU A 175 -3.94 4.34 18.74
C LEU A 175 -4.27 4.93 20.13
N ARG A 176 -3.27 5.23 20.95
CA ARG A 176 -3.49 6.02 22.18
C ARG A 176 -4.01 7.43 21.89
N GLN A 177 -3.61 7.98 20.74
CA GLN A 177 -3.95 9.35 20.33
C GLN A 177 -4.87 9.39 19.08
N SER A 178 -5.08 8.25 18.40
CA SER A 178 -5.90 8.13 17.20
C SER A 178 -7.02 7.11 17.39
N ASP A 179 -8.05 7.15 16.56
CA ASP A 179 -9.16 6.19 16.56
C ASP A 179 -8.98 5.13 15.47
N LEU A 180 -8.29 5.48 14.41
CA LEU A 180 -7.94 4.61 13.31
C LEU A 180 -6.51 4.90 12.87
N VAL A 181 -5.69 3.86 12.74
CA VAL A 181 -4.33 3.91 12.18
C VAL A 181 -4.28 3.06 10.91
N VAL A 182 -3.69 3.59 9.85
CA VAL A 182 -3.52 2.87 8.58
C VAL A 182 -2.05 2.85 8.19
N PHE A 183 -1.52 1.65 7.95
CA PHE A 183 -0.16 1.41 7.44
C PHE A 183 -0.16 0.76 6.05
N GLY A 184 0.98 0.72 5.39
CA GLY A 184 1.41 -0.12 4.29
C GLY A 184 2.60 -0.97 4.68
N HIS A 185 3.66 -0.99 3.89
CA HIS A 185 5.00 -1.51 4.15
C HIS A 185 5.12 -3.03 4.30
N THR A 186 4.18 -3.71 4.94
CA THR A 186 4.28 -5.16 5.17
C THR A 186 3.80 -5.99 3.99
N HIS A 187 3.28 -5.35 2.93
CA HIS A 187 2.66 -5.97 1.75
C HIS A 187 1.49 -6.91 2.08
N LYS A 188 0.97 -6.84 3.29
CA LYS A 188 -0.08 -7.73 3.79
C LYS A 188 -1.29 -6.92 4.21
N ILE A 189 -2.43 -7.14 3.54
CA ILE A 189 -3.68 -6.51 3.93
C ILE A 189 -4.18 -7.10 5.25
N GLU A 190 -4.39 -6.27 6.25
CA GLU A 190 -4.79 -6.66 7.60
C GLU A 190 -5.78 -5.68 8.20
N ALA A 191 -6.61 -6.16 9.11
CA ALA A 191 -7.55 -5.35 9.87
C ALA A 191 -7.66 -5.89 11.31
N HIS A 192 -7.39 -5.03 12.29
CA HIS A 192 -7.44 -5.36 13.70
C HIS A 192 -8.31 -4.36 14.44
N LYS A 193 -9.04 -4.83 15.44
CA LYS A 193 -9.85 -4.01 16.34
C LYS A 193 -9.34 -4.18 17.77
N THR A 194 -9.33 -3.11 18.53
CA THR A 194 -8.97 -3.12 19.96
C THR A 194 -9.80 -2.10 20.71
N TYR A 195 -9.68 -2.08 22.03
CA TYR A 195 -10.29 -1.07 22.89
C TYR A 195 -9.19 -0.36 23.70
N TYR A 196 -9.29 0.94 23.81
CA TYR A 196 -8.45 1.75 24.67
C TYR A 196 -9.31 2.78 25.39
N LEU A 197 -9.29 2.78 26.72
CA LEU A 197 -10.14 3.64 27.56
C LEU A 197 -11.61 3.61 27.14
N ASN A 198 -12.18 2.41 26.98
CA ASN A 198 -13.56 2.15 26.53
C ASN A 198 -13.90 2.67 25.13
N SER A 199 -12.93 3.16 24.38
CA SER A 199 -13.10 3.60 22.99
C SER A 199 -12.62 2.52 22.02
N LYS A 200 -13.46 2.16 21.03
CA LYS A 200 -13.10 1.21 19.97
C LYS A 200 -12.06 1.84 19.06
N LYS A 201 -10.95 1.17 18.87
CA LYS A 201 -9.82 1.58 18.02
C LYS A 201 -9.61 0.56 16.91
N LYS A 202 -9.07 1.02 15.77
CA LYS A 202 -8.82 0.15 14.60
C LYS A 202 -7.41 0.36 14.06
N TYR A 203 -6.76 -0.74 13.69
CA TYR A 203 -5.55 -0.74 12.89
C TYR A 203 -5.81 -1.46 11.58
N LEU A 204 -5.43 -0.83 10.47
CA LEU A 204 -5.53 -1.38 9.12
C LEU A 204 -4.16 -1.36 8.46
N ASN A 205 -3.89 -2.36 7.62
CA ASN A 205 -2.80 -2.31 6.65
C ASN A 205 -3.39 -2.45 5.25
N CYS A 206 -3.04 -1.54 4.34
CA CYS A 206 -3.65 -1.49 3.01
C CYS A 206 -3.06 -2.51 2.02
N GLY A 207 -2.05 -3.30 2.43
CA GLY A 207 -1.46 -4.31 1.57
C GLY A 207 -0.50 -3.73 0.53
N SER A 208 -0.47 -4.27 -0.68
CA SER A 208 0.46 -3.88 -1.75
C SER A 208 -0.20 -3.90 -3.12
N CYS A 209 0.21 -2.97 -3.99
CA CYS A 209 -0.20 -2.89 -5.39
C CYS A 209 0.91 -3.29 -6.38
N SER A 210 1.96 -3.98 -5.94
CA SER A 210 3.05 -4.48 -6.78
C SER A 210 2.78 -5.88 -7.34
N LEU A 211 3.60 -6.32 -8.31
CA LEU A 211 3.53 -7.62 -8.96
C LEU A 211 2.15 -7.93 -9.60
N GLY A 212 1.49 -6.91 -10.15
CA GLY A 212 0.18 -7.03 -10.77
C GLY A 212 -0.96 -7.35 -9.78
N ARG A 213 -0.73 -7.18 -8.48
CA ARG A 213 -1.78 -7.21 -7.43
C ARG A 213 -2.40 -5.83 -7.27
N PHE A 214 -3.62 -5.82 -6.79
CA PHE A 214 -4.26 -4.62 -6.31
C PHE A 214 -4.85 -4.89 -4.93
N GLN A 215 -4.31 -4.21 -3.92
CA GLN A 215 -4.82 -4.25 -2.56
C GLN A 215 -4.97 -2.82 -2.06
N ALA A 216 -6.10 -2.52 -1.44
CA ALA A 216 -6.42 -1.18 -0.95
C ALA A 216 -7.47 -1.25 0.16
N VAL A 217 -7.62 -0.15 0.89
CA VAL A 217 -8.68 0.02 1.89
C VAL A 217 -9.47 1.28 1.55
N VAL A 218 -10.79 1.15 1.48
CA VAL A 218 -11.71 2.29 1.42
C VAL A 218 -12.22 2.59 2.82
N ILE A 219 -12.21 3.84 3.23
CA ILE A 219 -12.58 4.27 4.59
C ILE A 219 -13.59 5.41 4.48
N ASP A 220 -14.73 5.25 5.13
CA ASP A 220 -15.61 6.38 5.45
C ASP A 220 -15.07 7.10 6.69
N THR A 221 -14.61 8.32 6.49
CA THR A 221 -13.94 9.11 7.53
C THR A 221 -14.87 9.52 8.67
N GLU A 222 -16.17 9.65 8.43
CA GLU A 222 -17.12 10.03 9.47
C GLU A 222 -17.50 8.87 10.39
N THR A 223 -17.76 7.69 9.80
CA THR A 223 -18.18 6.51 10.57
C THR A 223 -17.02 5.62 10.99
N LEU A 224 -15.84 5.81 10.41
CA LEU A 224 -14.68 4.92 10.50
C LEU A 224 -14.98 3.48 10.04
N LYS A 225 -16.03 3.28 9.23
CA LYS A 225 -16.25 2.01 8.53
C LYS A 225 -15.23 1.89 7.41
N TYR A 226 -14.85 0.65 7.10
CA TYR A 226 -13.89 0.38 6.05
C TYR A 226 -14.27 -0.85 5.25
N GLU A 227 -13.82 -0.88 4.00
CA GLU A 227 -13.88 -2.03 3.10
C GLU A 227 -12.48 -2.31 2.57
N THR A 228 -12.10 -3.59 2.43
CA THR A 228 -10.81 -3.98 1.86
C THR A 228 -11.02 -4.54 0.46
N ILE A 229 -10.21 -4.07 -0.48
CA ILE A 229 -10.17 -4.56 -1.86
C ILE A 229 -8.95 -5.46 -2.01
N LYS A 230 -9.13 -6.67 -2.51
CA LYS A 230 -8.04 -7.63 -2.73
C LYS A 230 -8.22 -8.37 -4.06
N LEU A 231 -7.45 -7.97 -5.06
CA LEU A 231 -7.42 -8.56 -6.38
C LEU A 231 -6.01 -9.14 -6.64
N ASN A 232 -5.93 -10.44 -6.87
CA ASN A 232 -4.65 -11.15 -6.94
C ASN A 232 -4.23 -11.59 -8.35
N LYS A 233 -5.09 -11.44 -9.37
CA LYS A 233 -4.81 -11.84 -10.76
C LYS A 233 -5.50 -10.89 -11.74
N LYS A 234 -4.88 -10.63 -12.91
CA LYS A 234 -5.46 -9.79 -13.99
C LYS A 234 -6.85 -10.25 -14.43
N SER A 235 -7.11 -11.58 -14.49
CA SER A 235 -8.43 -12.13 -14.83
C SER A 235 -9.52 -11.77 -13.82
N LYS A 236 -9.18 -11.70 -12.54
CA LYS A 236 -10.11 -11.26 -11.48
C LYS A 236 -10.35 -9.75 -11.51
N ILE A 237 -9.42 -8.99 -12.04
CA ILE A 237 -9.57 -7.53 -12.20
C ILE A 237 -10.57 -7.24 -13.31
N ALA A 238 -10.49 -7.94 -14.45
CA ALA A 238 -11.45 -7.77 -15.55
C ALA A 238 -12.88 -8.13 -15.11
N SER A 239 -13.05 -9.24 -14.37
CA SER A 239 -14.37 -9.59 -13.83
C SER A 239 -14.85 -8.60 -12.78
N PHE A 240 -14.00 -8.11 -11.90
CA PHE A 240 -14.33 -7.06 -10.92
C PHE A 240 -14.75 -5.76 -11.61
N ILE A 241 -14.05 -5.36 -12.67
CA ILE A 241 -14.41 -4.19 -13.48
C ILE A 241 -15.79 -4.37 -14.10
N ASN A 242 -16.06 -5.52 -14.71
CA ASN A 242 -17.36 -5.83 -15.31
C ASN A 242 -18.49 -5.84 -14.27
N GLU A 243 -18.22 -6.27 -13.05
CA GLU A 243 -19.19 -6.24 -11.93
C GLU A 243 -19.45 -4.82 -11.41
N LEU A 244 -18.45 -3.97 -11.40
CA LEU A 244 -18.66 -2.53 -11.10
C LEU A 244 -19.52 -1.85 -12.18
N GLU A 245 -19.54 -2.39 -13.41
CA GLU A 245 -20.36 -1.88 -14.53
C GLU A 245 -21.75 -2.52 -14.62
N GLY A 246 -21.91 -3.76 -14.13
CA GLY A 246 -23.04 -4.65 -14.41
C GLY A 246 -24.10 -4.80 -13.34
N ASP A 247 -24.26 -3.87 -12.37
CA ASP A 247 -25.35 -3.90 -11.40
C ASP A 247 -25.03 -4.47 -9.98
N VAL A 248 -25.59 -3.82 -9.06
CA VAL A 248 -25.73 -3.82 -7.60
C VAL A 248 -25.82 -5.21 -6.90
N ARG A 249 -25.76 -6.35 -7.58
CA ARG A 249 -26.16 -7.66 -6.99
C ARG A 249 -25.07 -8.68 -6.68
N ILE A 250 -23.80 -8.49 -7.06
CA ILE A 250 -22.79 -9.54 -6.87
C ILE A 250 -21.70 -9.13 -5.88
N ARG A 251 -22.04 -9.01 -4.60
CA ARG A 251 -21.08 -8.88 -3.49
C ARG A 251 -20.44 -10.21 -3.05
N ASN A 252 -20.68 -11.32 -3.74
CA ASN A 252 -20.47 -12.66 -3.17
C ASN A 252 -19.22 -13.42 -3.64
N ASN A 253 -18.41 -12.93 -4.61
CA ASN A 253 -17.24 -13.67 -5.12
C ASN A 253 -15.87 -13.02 -4.91
N TYR A 254 -15.83 -11.86 -4.28
CA TYR A 254 -14.59 -11.19 -3.86
C TYR A 254 -14.53 -11.20 -2.34
N THR A 255 -13.34 -11.40 -1.81
CA THR A 255 -13.14 -11.27 -0.38
C THR A 255 -13.19 -9.77 -0.01
N ILE A 256 -14.38 -9.19 -0.07
CA ILE A 256 -14.70 -7.99 0.66
C ILE A 256 -14.84 -8.49 2.10
N ILE A 257 -13.77 -8.39 2.87
CA ILE A 257 -13.83 -8.66 4.29
C ILE A 257 -14.55 -7.48 4.91
N ASN A 258 -15.89 -7.55 4.88
CA ASN A 258 -16.72 -6.67 5.69
C ASN A 258 -16.38 -6.90 7.17
N GLU A 259 -16.60 -5.90 8.02
CA GLU A 259 -16.33 -5.84 9.47
C GLU A 259 -16.66 -7.10 10.31
N LYS A 260 -17.05 -8.23 9.69
CA LYS A 260 -17.51 -9.45 10.38
C LYS A 260 -16.42 -10.42 10.80
N SER A 261 -15.18 -10.28 10.34
CA SER A 261 -14.09 -11.12 10.89
C SER A 261 -13.51 -10.44 12.14
N GLU A 262 -14.14 -10.65 13.26
CA GLU A 262 -13.64 -10.24 14.56
C GLU A 262 -12.48 -11.16 14.99
N THR A 263 -11.27 -10.68 14.88
CA THR A 263 -10.17 -11.21 15.69
C THR A 263 -10.05 -10.30 16.91
N LEU A 264 -10.70 -10.70 17.97
CA LEU A 264 -10.49 -10.12 19.30
C LEU A 264 -9.06 -10.44 19.71
N LEU A 265 -8.24 -9.41 19.82
CA LEU A 265 -6.96 -9.46 20.55
C LEU A 265 -7.30 -9.24 22.03
N ASN A 266 -7.48 -10.34 22.78
CA ASN A 266 -7.47 -10.33 24.23
C ASN A 266 -6.04 -10.26 24.74
#